data_7b2660e5d09a14b55c83a53b9e140415
#
_entry.id   7b2660e5d09a14b55c83a53b9e140415
#
_cell.length_a   1.000
_cell.length_b   1.000
_cell.length_c   1.000
_cell.angle_alpha   90.00
_cell.angle_beta   90.00
_cell.angle_gamma   90.00
#
_symmetry.space_group_name_H-M   'P 1'
#
loop_
_entity.id
_entity.type
_entity.pdbx_description
1 polymer ?
#
loop_
_entity_poly.entity_id
_entity_poly.type
_entity_poly.pdbx_seq_one_letter_code
_entity_poly.pdbx_strand_id
1 'polypeptide(L)'
;MFRRRTAALTAPLLALAATMVAAAPAQAVPADKPQVLTRWTQTAPASYTQWADARAHRTKWSAYGFDWSTDYCTSSPDNPLGFPFRMSCAHHDFGYRNYKAAGTFAANKPRLDSMFHADLRRACTRYTGTKKKSCDALAWTYYQAVKRFGH
;
A
#
# COMPACT_ATOMS: atom_id res chain seq x y z
N MET A 1 -15.95 -89.14 -18.23
CA MET A 1 -16.83 -88.01 -17.81
C MET A 1 -15.97 -86.96 -17.09
N PHE A 2 -15.55 -85.95 -17.84
CA PHE A 2 -14.73 -84.87 -17.24
C PHE A 2 -15.63 -83.62 -17.05
N ARG A 3 -15.87 -83.25 -15.79
CA ARG A 3 -16.56 -82.00 -15.44
C ARG A 3 -15.56 -80.82 -15.44
N ARG A 4 -15.75 -79.93 -16.42
CA ARG A 4 -15.01 -78.62 -16.39
C ARG A 4 -15.62 -77.69 -15.34
N ARG A 5 -14.85 -77.25 -14.39
CA ARG A 5 -15.22 -76.16 -13.44
C ARG A 5 -14.80 -74.85 -14.05
N THR A 6 -15.74 -73.97 -14.33
CA THR A 6 -15.49 -72.58 -14.70
C THR A 6 -15.35 -71.75 -13.44
N ALA A 7 -14.16 -71.17 -13.24
CA ALA A 7 -13.94 -70.21 -12.19
C ALA A 7 -14.33 -68.80 -12.69
N ALA A 8 -15.29 -68.18 -12.03
CA ALA A 8 -15.65 -66.80 -12.26
C ALA A 8 -14.69 -65.86 -11.53
N LEU A 9 -13.94 -65.03 -12.25
CA LEU A 9 -13.09 -63.98 -11.72
C LEU A 9 -13.95 -62.73 -11.52
N THR A 10 -14.23 -62.39 -10.25
CA THR A 10 -14.84 -61.11 -9.89
C THR A 10 -13.74 -60.09 -9.67
N ALA A 11 -13.64 -59.08 -10.54
CA ALA A 11 -12.76 -57.96 -10.36
C ALA A 11 -13.42 -56.88 -9.47
N PRO A 12 -12.74 -56.31 -8.46
CA PRO A 12 -13.30 -55.23 -7.70
C PRO A 12 -13.13 -53.89 -8.47
N LEU A 13 -14.24 -53.18 -8.71
CA LEU A 13 -14.24 -51.80 -9.19
C LEU A 13 -13.80 -50.89 -8.05
N LEU A 14 -12.57 -50.34 -8.14
CA LEU A 14 -12.16 -49.23 -7.31
C LEU A 14 -12.81 -47.92 -7.84
N ALA A 15 -13.79 -47.41 -7.10
CA ALA A 15 -14.35 -46.10 -7.35
C ALA A 15 -13.38 -45.02 -6.81
N LEU A 16 -12.70 -44.28 -7.69
CA LEU A 16 -11.97 -43.09 -7.35
C LEU A 16 -12.98 -41.97 -7.05
N ALA A 17 -13.16 -41.62 -5.78
CA ALA A 17 -13.88 -40.42 -5.38
C ALA A 17 -12.99 -39.18 -5.63
N ALA A 18 -13.24 -38.43 -6.70
CA ALA A 18 -12.60 -37.14 -6.96
C ALA A 18 -13.20 -36.12 -6.01
N THR A 19 -12.42 -35.72 -4.97
CA THR A 19 -12.78 -34.59 -4.11
C THR A 19 -12.57 -33.28 -4.87
N MET A 20 -13.65 -32.67 -5.31
CA MET A 20 -13.65 -31.31 -5.85
C MET A 20 -13.42 -30.32 -4.69
N VAL A 21 -12.18 -29.77 -4.60
CA VAL A 21 -11.91 -28.63 -3.73
C VAL A 21 -12.50 -27.41 -4.43
N ALA A 22 -13.66 -26.95 -3.96
CA ALA A 22 -14.24 -25.70 -4.40
C ALA A 22 -13.33 -24.54 -3.93
N ALA A 23 -12.69 -23.85 -4.86
CA ALA A 23 -11.96 -22.61 -4.56
C ALA A 23 -12.97 -21.58 -4.04
N ALA A 24 -12.72 -21.04 -2.84
CA ALA A 24 -13.53 -19.93 -2.33
C ALA A 24 -13.47 -18.76 -3.32
N PRO A 25 -14.61 -18.08 -3.60
CA PRO A 25 -14.60 -16.95 -4.51
C PRO A 25 -13.66 -15.87 -3.96
N ALA A 26 -12.72 -15.39 -4.80
CA ALA A 26 -11.88 -14.26 -4.46
C ALA A 26 -12.81 -13.06 -4.17
N GLN A 27 -12.68 -12.47 -2.98
CA GLN A 27 -13.48 -11.28 -2.64
C GLN A 27 -13.13 -10.15 -3.59
N ALA A 28 -14.15 -9.59 -4.27
CA ALA A 28 -13.95 -8.46 -5.16
C ALA A 28 -13.45 -7.23 -4.37
N VAL A 29 -12.47 -6.53 -4.93
CA VAL A 29 -11.98 -5.27 -4.35
C VAL A 29 -13.12 -4.26 -4.31
N PRO A 30 -13.35 -3.54 -3.19
CA PRO A 30 -14.40 -2.53 -3.07
C PRO A 30 -14.36 -1.49 -4.20
N ALA A 31 -15.51 -1.20 -4.79
CA ALA A 31 -15.64 -0.30 -5.94
C ALA A 31 -15.21 1.14 -5.63
N ASP A 32 -15.24 1.54 -4.36
CA ASP A 32 -14.84 2.87 -3.89
C ASP A 32 -13.34 2.98 -3.57
N LYS A 33 -12.53 1.95 -3.86
CA LYS A 33 -11.06 2.00 -3.66
C LYS A 33 -10.41 3.25 -4.25
N PRO A 34 -10.72 3.68 -5.49
CA PRO A 34 -10.13 4.90 -6.05
C PRO A 34 -10.49 6.16 -5.27
N GLN A 35 -11.71 6.27 -4.77
CA GLN A 35 -12.18 7.40 -3.97
C GLN A 35 -11.51 7.44 -2.60
N VAL A 36 -11.36 6.28 -1.96
CA VAL A 36 -10.63 6.15 -0.68
C VAL A 36 -9.17 6.54 -0.86
N LEU A 37 -8.50 6.02 -1.89
CA LEU A 37 -7.11 6.38 -2.24
C LEU A 37 -6.97 7.88 -2.45
N THR A 38 -7.87 8.49 -3.23
CA THR A 38 -7.87 9.93 -3.49
C THR A 38 -8.04 10.73 -2.21
N ARG A 39 -8.99 10.37 -1.36
CA ARG A 39 -9.26 11.04 -0.08
C ARG A 39 -8.05 11.01 0.87
N TRP A 40 -7.33 9.90 0.89
CA TRP A 40 -6.17 9.74 1.77
C TRP A 40 -4.86 10.32 1.21
N THR A 41 -4.86 10.85 0.01
CA THR A 41 -3.65 11.35 -0.64
C THR A 41 -3.78 12.81 -1.10
N GLN A 42 -4.52 13.63 -0.33
CA GLN A 42 -4.63 15.08 -0.55
C GLN A 42 -3.62 15.86 0.30
N THR A 43 -3.42 17.12 0.00
CA THR A 43 -2.55 18.03 0.77
C THR A 43 -3.15 18.45 2.12
N ALA A 44 -4.44 18.25 2.33
CA ALA A 44 -5.17 18.65 3.53
C ALA A 44 -4.72 17.82 4.76
N PRO A 45 -4.67 18.43 5.97
CA PRO A 45 -4.31 17.73 7.21
C PRO A 45 -5.17 16.49 7.49
N ALA A 46 -6.48 16.58 7.21
CA ALA A 46 -7.41 15.47 7.39
C ALA A 46 -7.05 14.24 6.57
N SER A 47 -6.47 14.43 5.38
CA SER A 47 -6.01 13.34 4.52
C SER A 47 -4.90 12.51 5.19
N TYR A 48 -3.89 13.20 5.72
CA TYR A 48 -2.83 12.57 6.50
C TYR A 48 -3.37 11.82 7.72
N THR A 49 -4.26 12.45 8.50
CA THR A 49 -4.80 11.85 9.72
C THR A 49 -5.61 10.58 9.42
N GLN A 50 -6.45 10.61 8.37
CA GLN A 50 -7.24 9.45 7.94
C GLN A 50 -6.35 8.32 7.44
N TRP A 51 -5.34 8.63 6.63
CA TRP A 51 -4.36 7.64 6.19
C TRP A 51 -3.59 7.03 7.35
N ALA A 52 -3.13 7.85 8.31
CA ALA A 52 -2.36 7.37 9.47
C ALA A 52 -3.20 6.44 10.35
N ASP A 53 -4.48 6.77 10.59
CA ASP A 53 -5.42 5.89 11.29
C ASP A 53 -5.64 4.58 10.53
N ALA A 54 -5.90 4.66 9.23
CA ALA A 54 -6.08 3.49 8.39
C ALA A 54 -4.83 2.60 8.38
N ARG A 55 -3.63 3.19 8.33
CA ARG A 55 -2.36 2.46 8.42
C ARG A 55 -2.21 1.73 9.76
N ALA A 56 -2.59 2.34 10.87
CA ALA A 56 -2.57 1.73 12.19
C ALA A 56 -3.55 0.55 12.29
N HIS A 57 -4.65 0.60 11.55
CA HIS A 57 -5.72 -0.40 11.53
C HIS A 57 -5.83 -1.13 10.18
N ARG A 58 -4.72 -1.31 9.45
CA ARG A 58 -4.69 -1.82 8.07
C ARG A 58 -5.41 -3.15 7.84
N THR A 59 -5.58 -3.97 8.87
CA THR A 59 -6.34 -5.21 8.78
C THR A 59 -7.82 -4.97 8.46
N LYS A 60 -8.39 -3.85 8.91
CA LYS A 60 -9.76 -3.43 8.57
C LYS A 60 -9.92 -3.07 7.09
N TRP A 61 -8.80 -2.77 6.41
CA TRP A 61 -8.73 -2.34 5.02
C TRP A 61 -8.17 -3.43 4.09
N SER A 62 -8.09 -4.67 4.59
CA SER A 62 -7.50 -5.79 3.82
C SER A 62 -8.24 -6.04 2.50
N ALA A 63 -9.58 -5.91 2.47
CA ALA A 63 -10.38 -6.09 1.27
C ALA A 63 -10.03 -5.11 0.14
N TYR A 64 -9.49 -3.92 0.47
CA TYR A 64 -9.08 -2.93 -0.53
C TYR A 64 -7.78 -3.29 -1.24
N GLY A 65 -6.97 -4.20 -0.70
CA GLY A 65 -5.69 -4.59 -1.29
C GLY A 65 -4.76 -3.41 -1.52
N PHE A 66 -4.68 -2.46 -0.57
CA PHE A 66 -3.70 -1.38 -0.63
C PHE A 66 -2.30 -1.89 -0.35
N ASP A 67 -1.33 -1.38 -1.08
CA ASP A 67 0.08 -1.55 -0.77
C ASP A 67 0.48 -0.60 0.37
N TRP A 68 0.77 -1.16 1.55
CA TRP A 68 1.21 -0.45 2.75
C TRP A 68 2.73 -0.52 2.94
N SER A 69 3.46 -1.13 2.00
CA SER A 69 4.91 -1.22 2.09
C SER A 69 5.55 0.16 1.96
N THR A 70 6.71 0.33 2.58
CA THR A 70 7.46 1.59 2.57
C THR A 70 8.93 1.30 2.81
N ASP A 71 9.78 2.01 2.13
CA ASP A 71 11.21 2.18 2.40
C ASP A 71 11.51 3.56 3.01
N TYR A 72 10.44 4.26 3.41
CA TYR A 72 10.47 5.58 4.02
C TYR A 72 11.14 6.64 3.13
N CYS A 73 12.18 7.33 3.61
CA CYS A 73 12.81 8.40 2.84
C CYS A 73 13.86 7.91 1.83
N THR A 74 13.88 6.59 1.54
CA THR A 74 14.76 5.92 0.58
C THR A 74 16.23 6.37 0.71
N SER A 75 16.83 6.97 -0.26
CA SER A 75 18.26 7.40 -0.26
C SER A 75 18.54 8.62 0.63
N SER A 76 17.64 9.00 1.53
CA SER A 76 17.77 10.17 2.42
C SER A 76 17.48 9.76 3.88
N PRO A 77 18.02 10.48 4.88
CA PRO A 77 17.70 10.19 6.27
C PRO A 77 16.19 10.30 6.58
N ASP A 78 15.65 9.37 7.34
CA ASP A 78 14.24 9.39 7.80
C ASP A 78 13.93 10.56 8.75
N ASN A 79 14.93 10.95 9.54
CA ASN A 79 14.82 12.01 10.54
C ASN A 79 16.03 12.96 10.45
N PRO A 80 16.17 13.74 9.34
CA PRO A 80 17.32 14.61 9.14
C PRO A 80 17.41 15.65 10.26
N LEU A 81 18.58 15.77 10.88
CA LEU A 81 18.81 16.67 12.04
C LEU A 81 17.78 16.50 13.18
N GLY A 82 17.17 15.30 13.30
CA GLY A 82 16.13 15.00 14.29
C GLY A 82 14.73 15.50 13.92
N PHE A 83 14.49 16.00 12.71
CA PHE A 83 13.15 16.36 12.24
C PHE A 83 12.38 15.11 11.81
N PRO A 84 11.14 14.89 12.28
CA PRO A 84 10.42 13.63 12.13
C PRO A 84 9.75 13.52 10.75
N PHE A 85 10.53 13.29 9.71
CA PHE A 85 10.05 13.17 8.32
C PHE A 85 9.60 11.77 7.94
N ARG A 86 9.99 10.76 8.71
CA ARG A 86 9.76 9.34 8.40
C ARG A 86 8.33 9.03 7.99
N MET A 87 7.34 9.52 8.75
CA MET A 87 5.93 9.20 8.45
C MET A 87 5.39 9.96 7.24
N SER A 88 5.94 11.14 6.94
CA SER A 88 5.64 11.86 5.71
C SER A 88 6.15 11.08 4.48
N CYS A 89 7.35 10.51 4.57
CA CYS A 89 7.89 9.63 3.54
C CYS A 89 7.03 8.37 3.35
N ALA A 90 6.59 7.72 4.45
CA ALA A 90 5.71 6.56 4.37
C ALA A 90 4.35 6.88 3.71
N HIS A 91 3.81 8.09 3.93
CA HIS A 91 2.58 8.53 3.28
C HIS A 91 2.78 8.79 1.78
N HIS A 92 3.93 9.34 1.41
CA HIS A 92 4.31 9.53 0.02
C HIS A 92 4.46 8.19 -0.72
N ASP A 93 5.16 7.22 -0.12
CA ASP A 93 5.28 5.84 -0.65
C ASP A 93 3.92 5.19 -0.87
N PHE A 94 3.01 5.33 0.11
CA PHE A 94 1.65 4.80 -0.02
C PHE A 94 0.96 5.36 -1.26
N GLY A 95 1.02 6.66 -1.47
CA GLY A 95 0.49 7.28 -2.68
C GLY A 95 1.15 6.73 -3.94
N TYR A 96 2.46 6.77 -4.01
CA TYR A 96 3.23 6.32 -5.18
C TYR A 96 2.91 4.88 -5.56
N ARG A 97 2.99 3.94 -4.62
CA ARG A 97 2.80 2.51 -4.87
C ARG A 97 1.38 2.20 -5.33
N ASN A 98 0.38 2.78 -4.66
CA ASN A 98 -1.02 2.51 -4.99
C ASN A 98 -1.47 3.17 -6.31
N TYR A 99 -0.97 4.37 -6.65
CA TYR A 99 -1.26 4.97 -7.96
C TYR A 99 -0.50 4.30 -9.11
N LYS A 100 0.69 3.74 -8.87
CA LYS A 100 1.37 2.87 -9.84
C LYS A 100 0.57 1.60 -10.09
N ALA A 101 0.14 0.92 -9.03
CA ALA A 101 -0.69 -0.28 -9.13
C ALA A 101 -2.02 -0.01 -9.86
N ALA A 102 -2.58 1.21 -9.72
CA ALA A 102 -3.78 1.64 -10.43
C ALA A 102 -3.53 2.09 -11.88
N GLY A 103 -2.27 2.16 -12.35
CA GLY A 103 -1.93 2.64 -13.70
C GLY A 103 -2.14 4.16 -13.92
N THR A 104 -2.33 4.94 -12.85
CA THR A 104 -2.67 6.37 -12.93
C THR A 104 -1.62 7.27 -12.25
N PHE A 105 -0.44 6.75 -12.02
CA PHE A 105 0.64 7.44 -11.31
C PHE A 105 1.05 8.76 -11.95
N ALA A 106 1.31 8.77 -13.26
CA ALA A 106 1.81 9.95 -13.96
C ALA A 106 0.88 11.18 -13.78
N ALA A 107 -0.43 10.97 -13.87
CA ALA A 107 -1.42 12.03 -13.69
C ALA A 107 -1.52 12.53 -12.23
N ASN A 108 -1.14 11.70 -11.25
CA ASN A 108 -1.28 12.00 -9.83
C ASN A 108 0.03 12.44 -9.17
N LYS A 109 1.18 12.14 -9.76
CA LYS A 109 2.51 12.43 -9.19
C LYS A 109 2.66 13.87 -8.70
N PRO A 110 2.31 14.93 -9.47
CA PRO A 110 2.48 16.31 -9.00
C PRO A 110 1.71 16.60 -7.71
N ARG A 111 0.51 16.04 -7.56
CA ARG A 111 -0.30 16.17 -6.33
C ARG A 111 0.31 15.38 -5.16
N LEU A 112 0.81 14.18 -5.42
CA LEU A 112 1.47 13.36 -4.40
C LEU A 112 2.74 14.03 -3.87
N ASP A 113 3.55 14.63 -4.74
CA ASP A 113 4.73 15.40 -4.33
C ASP A 113 4.33 16.63 -3.50
N SER A 114 3.24 17.32 -3.88
CA SER A 114 2.71 18.45 -3.12
C SER A 114 2.16 18.02 -1.75
N MET A 115 1.49 16.86 -1.67
CA MET A 115 1.05 16.23 -0.43
C MET A 115 2.25 15.94 0.49
N PHE A 116 3.31 15.34 -0.04
CA PHE A 116 4.53 15.08 0.70
C PHE A 116 5.12 16.35 1.30
N HIS A 117 5.26 17.42 0.50
CA HIS A 117 5.74 18.71 0.98
C HIS A 117 4.85 19.29 2.10
N ALA A 118 3.53 19.19 1.95
CA ALA A 118 2.59 19.65 2.97
C ALA A 118 2.75 18.87 4.29
N ASP A 119 2.99 17.55 4.22
CA ASP A 119 3.21 16.70 5.39
C ASP A 119 4.53 17.05 6.10
N LEU A 120 5.62 17.23 5.35
CA LEU A 120 6.91 17.64 5.90
C LEU A 120 6.80 19.00 6.61
N ARG A 121 6.12 19.97 6.01
CA ARG A 121 5.88 21.27 6.62
C ARG A 121 5.04 21.17 7.89
N ARG A 122 4.03 20.32 7.94
CA ARG A 122 3.26 20.03 9.15
C ARG A 122 4.15 19.45 10.26
N ALA A 123 5.07 18.57 9.94
CA ALA A 123 6.06 18.07 10.91
C ALA A 123 6.91 19.19 11.48
N CYS A 124 7.15 20.28 10.72
CA CYS A 124 7.93 21.44 11.16
C CYS A 124 7.14 22.43 12.03
N THR A 125 5.81 22.37 12.10
CA THR A 125 5.01 23.34 12.87
C THR A 125 5.25 23.30 14.37
N ARG A 126 5.80 22.20 14.89
CA ARG A 126 6.17 22.04 16.30
C ARG A 126 7.41 22.85 16.73
N TYR A 127 8.09 23.47 15.78
CA TYR A 127 9.31 24.24 16.02
C TYR A 127 9.07 25.73 15.80
N THR A 128 9.94 26.57 16.35
CA THR A 128 9.94 28.03 16.21
C THR A 128 11.34 28.54 15.85
N GLY A 129 11.45 29.80 15.48
CA GLY A 129 12.73 30.48 15.23
C GLY A 129 13.60 29.79 14.18
N THR A 130 14.90 29.76 14.42
CA THR A 130 15.89 29.17 13.49
C THR A 130 15.66 27.70 13.26
N LYS A 131 15.24 26.94 14.29
CA LYS A 131 14.96 25.50 14.16
C LYS A 131 13.84 25.23 13.17
N LYS A 132 12.77 26.04 13.21
CA LYS A 132 11.68 25.95 12.23
C LYS A 132 12.18 26.26 10.82
N LYS A 133 12.98 27.32 10.65
CA LYS A 133 13.55 27.68 9.34
C LYS A 133 14.40 26.54 8.76
N SER A 134 15.24 25.91 9.57
CA SER A 134 16.06 24.76 9.15
C SER A 134 15.19 23.56 8.77
N CYS A 135 14.13 23.26 9.53
CA CYS A 135 13.19 22.21 9.21
C CYS A 135 12.47 22.47 7.87
N ASP A 136 11.95 23.69 7.67
CA ASP A 136 11.25 24.08 6.44
C ASP A 136 12.20 24.04 5.22
N ALA A 137 13.47 24.43 5.38
CA ALA A 137 14.47 24.35 4.32
C ALA A 137 14.75 22.88 3.93
N LEU A 138 14.87 21.98 4.89
CA LEU A 138 15.01 20.55 4.63
C LEU A 138 13.74 19.96 3.99
N ALA A 139 12.55 20.35 4.46
CA ALA A 139 11.29 19.96 3.83
C ALA A 139 11.24 20.34 2.35
N TRP A 140 11.71 21.53 2.02
CA TRP A 140 11.84 21.98 0.63
C TRP A 140 12.84 21.14 -0.17
N THR A 141 14.00 20.82 0.40
CA THR A 141 15.02 19.97 -0.26
C THR A 141 14.47 18.59 -0.60
N TYR A 142 13.78 17.95 0.35
CA TYR A 142 13.13 16.64 0.13
C TYR A 142 12.06 16.70 -0.96
N TYR A 143 11.24 17.76 -0.96
CA TYR A 143 10.25 17.98 -2.00
C TYR A 143 10.90 18.14 -3.39
N GLN A 144 11.96 18.93 -3.51
CA GLN A 144 12.66 19.09 -4.80
C GLN A 144 13.28 17.76 -5.28
N ALA A 145 13.76 16.93 -4.36
CA ALA A 145 14.31 15.62 -4.69
C ALA A 145 13.23 14.71 -5.31
N VAL A 146 12.04 14.60 -4.69
CA VAL A 146 10.97 13.74 -5.25
C VAL A 146 10.40 14.29 -6.55
N LYS A 147 10.32 15.62 -6.72
CA LYS A 147 9.93 16.22 -8.00
C LYS A 147 10.85 15.83 -9.13
N ARG A 148 12.16 15.79 -8.87
CA ARG A 148 13.18 15.58 -9.89
C ARG A 148 13.47 14.09 -10.13
N PHE A 149 13.48 13.28 -9.09
CA PHE A 149 13.96 11.90 -9.11
C PHE A 149 12.90 10.86 -8.74
N GLY A 150 11.76 11.29 -8.20
CA GLY A 150 10.66 10.38 -7.84
C GLY A 150 10.03 9.76 -9.09
N HIS A 151 9.96 8.42 -9.12
CA HIS A 151 9.38 7.62 -10.21
C HIS A 151 8.65 6.39 -9.68
#